data_2a96c59ece249fc4f5d688e59a4f99c2
#
_entry.id   2a96c59ece249fc4f5d688e59a4f99c2
#
_cell.length_a   1.000
_cell.length_b   1.000
_cell.length_c   1.000
_cell.angle_alpha   90.00
_cell.angle_beta   90.00
_cell.angle_gamma   90.00
#
_symmetry.space_group_name_H-M   'P 1'
#
loop_
_entity.id
_entity.type
_entity.pdbx_description
1 polymer ?
#
loop_
_entity_poly.entity_id
_entity_poly.type
_entity_poly.pdbx_seq_one_letter_code
_entity_poly.pdbx_strand_id
1 'polypeptide(L)'
;MEKDGSGVLTIGGRTAGQHDALEPKYNGASVATQQKGGTRMSTAISALSGLPEVEHDRQLRRALIASTVGTTIEWYDFLLYGTVTGLVFGKLFFPGSEPLIGVLQAFGVFFIGFVGRPIGAAIFGHYGDRIGRKATLIATLLLTGIATVAVGLVPTYATIGVWGAVLLTFIRLVQGIGVGGEWGGSVLLAMEWSRGNHNRGFIASWPQFGAPAGLFLANGAVLLFSWLSGDQFLVWGWRIPFLISIVMVGVGLWIRMGILETPVFQKILDEKRIERVPVFEVLKRQPKQVLLTALLRLPEQAPGYIVGTFIFTYGTTVLGMTRDFLLVAVLAQTALGFVWVTIAGRLSDIIGRKRMFMSGCVIMGIFGFVYYALLNTMNPVVIFLTVAISFLPVMNLYGPEAALIAEAFSPRLRYSGSSLGYQLASIIAGGPAPFVATWLVAKYHSSLPVAIYMLVVSIIGLIATALLGDYTNKDISEEYENV
;
A
#
# COMPACT_ATOMS: atom_id res chain seq x y z
N MET A 1 46.17 20.06 -56.14
CA MET A 1 45.76 21.33 -56.72
C MET A 1 44.98 22.05 -55.65
N GLU A 2 45.61 22.85 -54.82
CA GLU A 2 45.95 24.30 -54.99
C GLU A 2 44.64 25.11 -54.94
N LYS A 3 44.44 26.05 -54.08
CA LYS A 3 45.05 27.17 -53.38
C LYS A 3 43.93 27.98 -52.77
N ASP A 4 43.97 28.38 -51.51
CA ASP A 4 44.37 29.68 -50.98
C ASP A 4 43.56 30.90 -51.43
N GLY A 5 43.18 31.73 -50.43
CA GLY A 5 42.86 33.14 -50.72
C GLY A 5 42.21 33.89 -49.56
N SER A 6 43.00 34.36 -48.62
CA SER A 6 42.78 35.44 -47.69
C SER A 6 42.30 36.74 -48.34
N GLY A 7 41.50 37.55 -47.66
CA GLY A 7 41.16 38.90 -48.10
C GLY A 7 40.49 39.75 -47.02
N VAL A 8 41.34 40.39 -46.21
CA VAL A 8 41.01 41.55 -45.38
C VAL A 8 40.88 42.78 -46.27
N LEU A 9 39.82 43.58 -46.03
CA LEU A 9 39.85 45.00 -46.49
C LEU A 9 39.12 45.89 -45.47
N THR A 10 39.91 46.72 -44.84
CA THR A 10 39.52 47.84 -43.97
C THR A 10 39.55 49.16 -44.83
N ILE A 11 38.53 49.99 -44.72
CA ILE A 11 38.53 51.45 -45.00
C ILE A 11 37.24 51.94 -44.26
N GLY A 12 37.18 52.89 -43.34
CA GLY A 12 37.85 54.13 -43.14
C GLY A 12 36.86 55.26 -43.35
N GLY A 13 36.51 56.05 -42.33
CA GLY A 13 36.12 57.45 -42.49
C GLY A 13 34.76 57.93 -41.95
N ARG A 14 34.76 58.61 -40.79
CA ARG A 14 34.09 59.89 -40.41
C ARG A 14 32.74 60.21 -41.02
N THR A 15 31.69 60.70 -40.22
CA THR A 15 31.54 61.92 -39.42
C THR A 15 30.15 61.99 -38.77
N ALA A 16 30.14 62.65 -37.62
CA ALA A 16 29.07 63.31 -36.83
C ALA A 16 27.68 63.54 -37.45
N GLY A 17 26.65 63.32 -36.61
CA GLY A 17 25.31 63.85 -36.78
C GLY A 17 24.42 63.50 -35.64
N GLN A 18 24.19 64.46 -34.68
CA GLN A 18 23.20 64.42 -33.66
C GLN A 18 21.78 64.24 -34.24
N HIS A 19 20.98 63.35 -33.69
CA HIS A 19 19.53 63.55 -33.55
C HIS A 19 18.98 62.77 -32.36
N ASP A 20 18.37 63.51 -31.44
CA ASP A 20 17.48 63.05 -30.37
C ASP A 20 16.35 62.17 -30.92
N ALA A 21 16.09 61.04 -30.23
CA ALA A 21 14.74 60.49 -30.16
C ALA A 21 14.62 59.32 -29.12
N LEU A 22 13.99 59.63 -28.00
CA LEU A 22 13.03 58.78 -27.30
C LEU A 22 13.43 57.35 -26.89
N GLU A 23 14.02 57.18 -25.74
CA GLU A 23 14.01 55.91 -25.01
C GLU A 23 12.56 55.62 -24.51
N PRO A 24 12.06 54.37 -24.73
CA PRO A 24 10.86 53.94 -24.01
C PRO A 24 11.27 53.53 -22.60
N LYS A 25 10.73 54.24 -21.62
CA LYS A 25 10.76 53.88 -20.20
C LYS A 25 10.13 52.48 -20.02
N TYR A 26 10.93 51.44 -19.94
CA TYR A 26 10.52 50.14 -19.43
C TYR A 26 10.39 50.22 -17.90
N ASN A 27 9.16 50.16 -17.44
CA ASN A 27 8.81 50.11 -16.03
C ASN A 27 9.50 48.96 -15.30
N GLY A 28 10.34 49.29 -14.33
CA GLY A 28 11.05 48.34 -13.45
C GLY A 28 10.17 47.54 -12.48
N ALA A 29 8.86 47.36 -12.78
CA ALA A 29 7.93 46.61 -11.93
C ALA A 29 7.86 45.10 -12.25
N SER A 30 8.27 44.63 -13.45
CA SER A 30 8.16 43.21 -13.82
C SER A 30 9.36 42.35 -13.36
N VAL A 31 10.56 42.94 -13.23
CA VAL A 31 11.78 42.22 -12.81
C VAL A 31 11.77 42.00 -11.27
N ALA A 32 11.21 42.94 -10.52
CA ALA A 32 11.11 42.82 -9.06
C ALA A 32 10.10 41.76 -8.60
N THR A 33 9.08 41.45 -9.44
CA THR A 33 8.06 40.44 -9.09
C THR A 33 8.55 39.01 -9.37
N GLN A 34 9.39 38.81 -10.39
CA GLN A 34 10.04 37.49 -10.63
C GLN A 34 11.14 37.19 -9.61
N GLN A 35 11.92 38.18 -9.18
CA GLN A 35 12.92 38.00 -8.11
C GLN A 35 12.27 37.72 -6.75
N LYS A 36 11.13 38.33 -6.42
CA LYS A 36 10.40 38.03 -5.18
C LYS A 36 9.80 36.62 -5.14
N GLY A 37 9.39 36.08 -6.29
CA GLY A 37 8.92 34.70 -6.41
C GLY A 37 10.06 33.68 -6.20
N GLY A 38 11.19 33.90 -6.87
CA GLY A 38 12.40 33.05 -6.75
C GLY A 38 13.03 33.08 -5.35
N THR A 39 13.08 34.26 -4.72
CA THR A 39 13.62 34.42 -3.37
C THR A 39 12.73 33.78 -2.32
N ARG A 40 11.40 33.83 -2.46
CA ARG A 40 10.44 33.15 -1.55
C ARG A 40 10.47 31.63 -1.70
N MET A 41 10.68 31.11 -2.91
CA MET A 41 10.81 29.68 -3.15
C MET A 41 12.14 29.13 -2.61
N SER A 42 13.23 29.86 -2.79
CA SER A 42 14.55 29.59 -2.19
C SER A 42 14.49 29.65 -0.66
N THR A 43 13.76 30.61 -0.06
CA THR A 43 13.64 30.76 1.40
C THR A 43 12.78 29.64 2.02
N ALA A 44 11.80 29.08 1.30
CA ALA A 44 10.97 28.00 1.80
C ALA A 44 11.65 26.61 1.68
N ILE A 45 12.43 26.39 0.61
CA ILE A 45 13.34 25.22 0.47
C ILE A 45 14.48 25.37 1.48
N SER A 46 14.99 26.57 1.70
CA SER A 46 15.97 26.89 2.73
C SER A 46 15.39 26.75 4.16
N ALA A 47 14.10 27.01 4.38
CA ALA A 47 13.47 26.78 5.68
C ALA A 47 13.28 25.29 5.99
N LEU A 48 13.06 24.43 4.99
CA LEU A 48 13.06 22.96 5.15
C LEU A 48 14.47 22.39 5.26
N SER A 49 15.46 22.99 4.58
CA SER A 49 16.89 22.68 4.72
C SER A 49 17.54 23.34 5.95
N GLY A 50 16.86 24.29 6.58
CA GLY A 50 17.34 25.08 7.71
C GLY A 50 16.85 24.62 9.09
N LEU A 51 16.04 23.55 9.17
CA LEU A 51 15.77 22.93 10.47
C LEU A 51 17.08 22.33 11.01
N PRO A 52 17.43 22.59 12.28
CA PRO A 52 18.53 21.89 12.92
C PRO A 52 18.38 20.38 12.71
N GLU A 53 19.47 19.68 12.46
CA GLU A 53 19.48 18.24 12.17
C GLU A 53 18.71 17.43 13.22
N VAL A 54 18.83 17.82 14.48
CA VAL A 54 18.11 17.23 15.63
C VAL A 54 16.58 17.37 15.52
N GLU A 55 16.10 18.53 15.07
CA GLU A 55 14.65 18.77 14.95
C GLU A 55 14.09 18.05 13.71
N HIS A 56 14.84 17.98 12.62
CA HIS A 56 14.47 17.21 11.45
C HIS A 56 14.34 15.72 11.79
N ASP A 57 15.33 15.13 12.47
CA ASP A 57 15.29 13.73 12.89
C ASP A 57 14.13 13.44 13.85
N ARG A 58 13.80 14.39 14.70
CA ARG A 58 12.65 14.29 15.60
C ARG A 58 11.33 14.26 14.82
N GLN A 59 11.16 15.11 13.83
CA GLN A 59 9.96 15.16 13.00
C GLN A 59 9.86 13.92 12.11
N LEU A 60 10.95 13.45 11.51
CA LEU A 60 11.02 12.19 10.77
C LEU A 60 10.57 11.01 11.63
N ARG A 61 11.10 10.87 12.85
CA ARG A 61 10.69 9.80 13.78
C ARG A 61 9.20 9.87 14.11
N ARG A 62 8.65 11.06 14.37
CA ARG A 62 7.22 11.24 14.64
C ARG A 62 6.37 10.85 13.44
N ALA A 63 6.75 11.26 12.24
CA ALA A 63 6.06 10.90 11.01
C ALA A 63 6.08 9.39 10.76
N LEU A 64 7.24 8.73 10.97
CA LEU A 64 7.39 7.28 10.84
C LEU A 64 6.53 6.53 11.85
N ILE A 65 6.57 6.90 13.12
CA ILE A 65 5.76 6.26 14.18
C ILE A 65 4.26 6.42 13.84
N ALA A 66 3.85 7.61 13.48
CA ALA A 66 2.46 7.89 13.18
C ALA A 66 1.94 7.14 11.94
N SER A 67 2.74 7.09 10.87
CA SER A 67 2.43 6.30 9.67
C SER A 67 2.37 4.81 9.99
N THR A 68 3.36 4.29 10.72
CA THR A 68 3.43 2.86 11.07
C THR A 68 2.27 2.44 11.97
N VAL A 69 1.96 3.21 13.01
CA VAL A 69 0.82 2.90 13.91
C VAL A 69 -0.50 3.05 13.16
N GLY A 70 -0.65 4.09 12.34
CA GLY A 70 -1.86 4.28 11.54
C GLY A 70 -2.11 3.10 10.60
N THR A 71 -1.12 2.73 9.81
CA THR A 71 -1.20 1.55 8.93
C THR A 71 -1.39 0.24 9.70
N THR A 72 -0.81 0.09 10.88
CA THR A 72 -1.04 -1.10 11.72
C THR A 72 -2.51 -1.25 12.12
N ILE A 73 -3.15 -0.16 12.52
CA ILE A 73 -4.58 -0.15 12.89
C ILE A 73 -5.46 -0.49 11.69
N GLU A 74 -5.18 0.13 10.55
CA GLU A 74 -5.91 -0.12 9.32
C GLU A 74 -5.81 -1.58 8.85
N TRP A 75 -4.57 -2.12 8.87
CA TRP A 75 -4.34 -3.51 8.49
C TRP A 75 -4.89 -4.50 9.52
N TYR A 76 -4.90 -4.16 10.81
CA TYR A 76 -5.61 -4.93 11.83
C TYR A 76 -7.08 -5.11 11.44
N ASP A 77 -7.77 -4.00 11.22
CA ASP A 77 -9.20 -3.98 10.89
C ASP A 77 -9.52 -4.77 9.62
N PHE A 78 -8.66 -4.64 8.61
CA PHE A 78 -8.89 -5.27 7.32
C PHE A 78 -8.56 -6.77 7.32
N LEU A 79 -7.43 -7.16 7.92
CA LEU A 79 -6.94 -8.54 7.93
C LEU A 79 -7.66 -9.41 8.98
N LEU A 80 -8.14 -8.82 10.08
CA LEU A 80 -9.02 -9.49 11.03
C LEU A 80 -10.22 -10.13 10.34
N TYR A 81 -10.86 -9.39 9.43
CA TYR A 81 -11.96 -9.91 8.63
C TYR A 81 -11.53 -11.13 7.80
N GLY A 82 -10.37 -11.09 7.15
CA GLY A 82 -9.83 -12.21 6.37
C GLY A 82 -9.61 -13.47 7.20
N THR A 83 -8.99 -13.32 8.37
CA THR A 83 -8.75 -14.41 9.31
C THR A 83 -10.07 -15.06 9.77
N VAL A 84 -11.04 -14.26 10.21
CA VAL A 84 -12.33 -14.75 10.67
C VAL A 84 -13.17 -15.31 9.52
N THR A 85 -13.03 -14.77 8.29
CA THR A 85 -13.66 -15.35 7.10
C THR A 85 -13.25 -16.81 6.90
N GLY A 86 -11.96 -17.10 6.94
CA GLY A 86 -11.43 -18.45 6.76
C GLY A 86 -11.79 -19.44 7.89
N LEU A 87 -12.08 -18.92 9.09
CA LEU A 87 -12.31 -19.75 10.28
C LEU A 87 -13.80 -19.89 10.68
N VAL A 88 -14.62 -18.86 10.44
CA VAL A 88 -15.91 -18.68 11.12
C VAL A 88 -17.06 -18.37 10.18
N PHE A 89 -16.89 -17.43 9.23
CA PHE A 89 -18.02 -16.84 8.49
C PHE A 89 -18.75 -17.83 7.59
N GLY A 90 -18.03 -18.78 6.99
CA GLY A 90 -18.68 -19.87 6.22
C GLY A 90 -19.72 -20.62 7.03
N LYS A 91 -19.42 -20.92 8.31
CA LYS A 91 -20.32 -21.66 9.22
C LYS A 91 -21.48 -20.82 9.74
N LEU A 92 -21.24 -19.53 10.04
CA LEU A 92 -22.22 -18.68 10.73
C LEU A 92 -23.17 -17.93 9.78
N PHE A 93 -22.74 -17.64 8.55
CA PHE A 93 -23.53 -16.86 7.60
C PHE A 93 -24.02 -17.67 6.39
N PHE A 94 -23.43 -18.86 6.15
CA PHE A 94 -23.77 -19.75 5.04
C PHE A 94 -23.94 -21.22 5.48
N PRO A 95 -24.74 -21.49 6.53
CA PRO A 95 -24.80 -22.83 7.16
C PRO A 95 -25.46 -23.90 6.27
N GLY A 96 -26.22 -23.50 5.24
CA GLY A 96 -26.88 -24.42 4.30
C GLY A 96 -25.98 -24.92 3.17
N SER A 97 -24.72 -24.46 3.11
CA SER A 97 -23.76 -24.85 2.06
C SER A 97 -22.80 -25.92 2.56
N GLU A 98 -22.24 -26.70 1.62
CA GLU A 98 -21.09 -27.56 1.94
C GLU A 98 -19.94 -26.69 2.52
N PRO A 99 -19.09 -27.24 3.41
CA PRO A 99 -18.09 -26.45 4.14
C PRO A 99 -17.19 -25.57 3.26
N LEU A 100 -16.66 -26.11 2.15
CA LEU A 100 -15.81 -25.33 1.22
C LEU A 100 -16.62 -24.28 0.44
N ILE A 101 -17.86 -24.60 0.07
CA ILE A 101 -18.75 -23.66 -0.63
C ILE A 101 -19.15 -22.51 0.29
N GLY A 102 -19.45 -22.77 1.57
CA GLY A 102 -19.74 -21.72 2.56
C GLY A 102 -18.55 -20.78 2.77
N VAL A 103 -17.34 -21.32 2.82
CA VAL A 103 -16.13 -20.50 2.88
C VAL A 103 -15.91 -19.70 1.58
N LEU A 104 -16.17 -20.29 0.42
CA LEU A 104 -16.10 -19.61 -0.87
C LEU A 104 -17.05 -18.41 -0.93
N GLN A 105 -18.31 -18.58 -0.46
CA GLN A 105 -19.28 -17.50 -0.35
C GLN A 105 -18.78 -16.40 0.59
N ALA A 106 -18.21 -16.77 1.75
CA ALA A 106 -17.63 -15.82 2.69
C ALA A 106 -16.43 -15.05 2.10
N PHE A 107 -15.57 -15.69 1.30
CA PHE A 107 -14.51 -14.98 0.55
C PHE A 107 -15.05 -14.12 -0.59
N GLY A 108 -16.20 -14.45 -1.16
CA GLY A 108 -16.92 -13.56 -2.08
C GLY A 108 -17.29 -12.24 -1.39
N VAL A 109 -17.80 -12.29 -0.16
CA VAL A 109 -18.06 -11.09 0.66
C VAL A 109 -16.74 -10.35 0.99
N PHE A 110 -15.68 -11.08 1.34
CA PHE A 110 -14.34 -10.49 1.56
C PHE A 110 -13.85 -9.71 0.34
N PHE A 111 -14.04 -10.25 -0.87
CA PHE A 111 -13.68 -9.60 -2.13
C PHE A 111 -14.39 -8.26 -2.35
N ILE A 112 -15.64 -8.13 -1.94
CA ILE A 112 -16.41 -6.86 -2.07
C ILE A 112 -15.69 -5.70 -1.36
N GLY A 113 -14.98 -5.95 -0.26
CA GLY A 113 -14.14 -4.95 0.40
C GLY A 113 -13.04 -4.39 -0.51
N PHE A 114 -12.47 -5.21 -1.39
CA PHE A 114 -11.46 -4.74 -2.34
C PHE A 114 -12.06 -3.91 -3.49
N VAL A 115 -13.30 -4.20 -3.88
CA VAL A 115 -14.04 -3.37 -4.86
C VAL A 115 -14.29 -1.98 -4.30
N GLY A 116 -14.50 -1.84 -2.99
CA GLY A 116 -14.65 -0.56 -2.32
C GLY A 116 -13.39 0.32 -2.36
N ARG A 117 -12.19 -0.26 -2.42
CA ARG A 117 -10.93 0.48 -2.30
C ARG A 117 -10.69 1.56 -3.37
N PRO A 118 -10.84 1.32 -4.68
CA PRO A 118 -10.70 2.38 -5.69
C PRO A 118 -11.78 3.45 -5.58
N ILE A 119 -12.99 3.07 -5.16
CA ILE A 119 -14.06 4.03 -4.88
C ILE A 119 -13.60 4.97 -3.75
N GLY A 120 -13.06 4.40 -2.67
CA GLY A 120 -12.46 5.15 -1.58
C GLY A 120 -11.30 6.03 -2.01
N ALA A 121 -10.38 5.50 -2.82
CA ALA A 121 -9.25 6.26 -3.37
C ALA A 121 -9.71 7.47 -4.20
N ALA A 122 -10.76 7.32 -5.01
CA ALA A 122 -11.32 8.41 -5.79
C ALA A 122 -12.01 9.46 -4.90
N ILE A 123 -12.83 9.05 -3.93
CA ILE A 123 -13.54 9.94 -3.01
C ILE A 123 -12.55 10.69 -2.11
N PHE A 124 -11.72 9.96 -1.38
CA PHE A 124 -10.81 10.55 -0.41
C PHE A 124 -9.62 11.25 -1.04
N GLY A 125 -9.20 10.84 -2.24
CA GLY A 125 -8.23 11.58 -3.04
C GLY A 125 -8.76 12.96 -3.41
N HIS A 126 -10.01 13.03 -3.91
CA HIS A 126 -10.65 14.29 -4.26
C HIS A 126 -10.84 15.23 -3.05
N TYR A 127 -11.33 14.71 -1.93
CA TYR A 127 -11.53 15.52 -0.73
C TYR A 127 -10.20 15.82 -0.03
N GLY A 128 -9.23 14.92 -0.03
CA GLY A 128 -7.92 15.12 0.57
C GLY A 128 -7.13 16.27 -0.04
N ASP A 129 -7.33 16.49 -1.35
CA ASP A 129 -6.74 17.64 -2.04
C ASP A 129 -7.48 18.96 -1.77
N ARG A 130 -8.69 18.93 -1.19
CA ARG A 130 -9.51 20.12 -0.92
C ARG A 130 -9.56 20.52 0.53
N ILE A 131 -9.76 19.58 1.45
CA ILE A 131 -9.98 19.85 2.89
C ILE A 131 -8.78 19.52 3.76
N GLY A 132 -7.71 18.98 3.17
CA GLY A 132 -6.49 18.61 3.86
C GLY A 132 -6.34 17.11 4.11
N ARG A 133 -5.10 16.67 4.10
CA ARG A 133 -4.75 15.25 4.26
C ARG A 133 -5.08 14.75 5.66
N LYS A 134 -4.85 15.57 6.70
CA LYS A 134 -5.16 15.22 8.09
C LYS A 134 -6.64 14.92 8.30
N ALA A 135 -7.53 15.78 7.81
CA ALA A 135 -8.98 15.61 7.93
C ALA A 135 -9.45 14.35 7.21
N THR A 136 -8.92 14.10 6.01
CA THR A 136 -9.22 12.92 5.20
C THR A 136 -8.75 11.63 5.88
N LEU A 137 -7.53 11.60 6.41
CA LEU A 137 -6.98 10.46 7.14
C LEU A 137 -7.78 10.16 8.43
N ILE A 138 -8.31 11.18 9.11
CA ILE A 138 -9.21 10.99 10.26
C ILE A 138 -10.54 10.39 9.80
N ALA A 139 -11.10 10.87 8.70
CA ALA A 139 -12.36 10.38 8.18
C ALA A 139 -12.27 8.92 7.70
N THR A 140 -11.16 8.55 7.02
CA THR A 140 -10.91 7.16 6.59
C THR A 140 -10.76 6.21 7.77
N LEU A 141 -10.00 6.61 8.79
CA LEU A 141 -9.83 5.81 10.02
C LEU A 141 -11.16 5.59 10.73
N LEU A 142 -11.97 6.65 10.90
CA LEU A 142 -13.29 6.54 11.52
C LEU A 142 -14.21 5.61 10.71
N LEU A 143 -14.26 5.78 9.40
CA LEU A 143 -15.11 4.98 8.54
C LEU A 143 -14.73 3.50 8.59
N THR A 144 -13.43 3.19 8.50
CA THR A 144 -12.92 1.81 8.56
C THR A 144 -13.18 1.20 9.94
N GLY A 145 -12.85 1.90 11.01
CA GLY A 145 -12.98 1.38 12.36
C GLY A 145 -14.44 1.20 12.80
N ILE A 146 -15.34 2.15 12.49
CA ILE A 146 -16.77 2.01 12.76
C ILE A 146 -17.34 0.81 11.98
N ALA A 147 -16.95 0.66 10.70
CA ALA A 147 -17.37 -0.50 9.91
C ALA A 147 -16.86 -1.82 10.53
N THR A 148 -15.62 -1.84 11.02
CA THR A 148 -15.05 -3.03 11.69
C THR A 148 -15.83 -3.39 12.95
N VAL A 149 -16.11 -2.41 13.82
CA VAL A 149 -16.95 -2.64 15.02
C VAL A 149 -18.34 -3.15 14.61
N ALA A 150 -18.93 -2.59 13.56
CA ALA A 150 -20.23 -3.03 13.05
C ALA A 150 -20.22 -4.50 12.61
N VAL A 151 -19.13 -5.01 12.01
CA VAL A 151 -18.98 -6.45 11.70
C VAL A 151 -19.18 -7.31 12.95
N GLY A 152 -18.58 -6.93 14.08
CA GLY A 152 -18.72 -7.65 15.35
C GLY A 152 -20.15 -7.68 15.89
N LEU A 153 -20.99 -6.73 15.48
CA LEU A 153 -22.38 -6.60 15.92
C LEU A 153 -23.39 -7.27 14.97
N VAL A 154 -22.96 -7.72 13.77
CA VAL A 154 -23.88 -8.34 12.80
C VAL A 154 -24.52 -9.60 13.37
N PRO A 155 -25.88 -9.72 13.37
CA PRO A 155 -26.54 -10.96 13.70
C PRO A 155 -26.26 -12.06 12.66
N THR A 156 -26.12 -13.31 13.13
CA THR A 156 -25.81 -14.44 12.26
C THR A 156 -27.05 -14.93 11.48
N TYR A 157 -26.83 -15.87 10.55
CA TYR A 157 -27.91 -16.50 9.79
C TYR A 157 -29.00 -17.10 10.69
N ALA A 158 -28.65 -17.67 11.84
CA ALA A 158 -29.61 -18.25 12.80
C ALA A 158 -30.59 -17.22 13.33
N THR A 159 -30.25 -15.92 13.32
CA THR A 159 -31.11 -14.85 13.89
C THR A 159 -31.91 -14.12 12.81
N ILE A 160 -31.28 -13.74 11.69
CA ILE A 160 -31.90 -12.90 10.64
C ILE A 160 -31.83 -13.51 9.25
N GLY A 161 -31.44 -14.79 9.15
CA GLY A 161 -31.35 -15.48 7.87
C GLY A 161 -30.32 -14.83 6.91
N VAL A 162 -30.66 -14.80 5.64
CA VAL A 162 -29.80 -14.25 4.57
C VAL A 162 -29.42 -12.78 4.77
N TRP A 163 -30.22 -12.01 5.50
CA TRP A 163 -29.97 -10.59 5.78
C TRP A 163 -28.67 -10.38 6.56
N GLY A 164 -28.20 -11.37 7.34
CA GLY A 164 -26.90 -11.33 8.00
C GLY A 164 -25.76 -11.23 6.97
N ALA A 165 -25.78 -12.04 5.93
CA ALA A 165 -24.78 -12.00 4.84
C ALA A 165 -24.87 -10.71 4.01
N VAL A 166 -26.09 -10.21 3.74
CA VAL A 166 -26.31 -8.95 3.02
C VAL A 166 -25.72 -7.77 3.81
N LEU A 167 -26.02 -7.69 5.11
CA LEU A 167 -25.51 -6.63 5.99
C LEU A 167 -23.98 -6.69 6.09
N LEU A 168 -23.43 -7.90 6.24
CA LEU A 168 -21.99 -8.14 6.27
C LEU A 168 -21.31 -7.64 4.98
N THR A 169 -21.93 -7.92 3.82
CA THR A 169 -21.45 -7.47 2.50
C THR A 169 -21.44 -5.95 2.39
N PHE A 170 -22.52 -5.29 2.81
CA PHE A 170 -22.62 -3.84 2.81
C PHE A 170 -21.56 -3.19 3.72
N ILE A 171 -21.43 -3.67 4.95
CA ILE A 171 -20.41 -3.18 5.89
C ILE A 171 -19.01 -3.38 5.32
N ARG A 172 -18.76 -4.52 4.65
CA ARG A 172 -17.48 -4.82 4.03
C ARG A 172 -17.14 -3.84 2.88
N LEU A 173 -18.13 -3.46 2.06
CA LEU A 173 -17.96 -2.43 1.03
C LEU A 173 -17.57 -1.09 1.66
N VAL A 174 -18.30 -0.67 2.72
CA VAL A 174 -18.02 0.58 3.46
C VAL A 174 -16.59 0.57 4.05
N GLN A 175 -16.19 -0.55 4.66
CA GLN A 175 -14.84 -0.72 5.18
C GLN A 175 -13.79 -0.59 4.07
N GLY A 176 -14.02 -1.20 2.91
CA GLY A 176 -13.15 -1.09 1.74
C GLY A 176 -13.00 0.35 1.23
N ILE A 177 -14.10 1.11 1.21
CA ILE A 177 -14.08 2.54 0.86
C ILE A 177 -13.18 3.31 1.84
N GLY A 178 -13.27 3.05 3.14
CA GLY A 178 -12.40 3.67 4.14
C GLY A 178 -10.91 3.41 3.88
N VAL A 179 -10.54 2.14 3.67
CA VAL A 179 -9.15 1.70 3.45
C VAL A 179 -8.55 2.27 2.15
N GLY A 180 -9.39 2.55 1.12
CA GLY A 180 -8.91 2.96 -0.20
C GLY A 180 -8.15 4.29 -0.23
N GLY A 181 -8.39 5.18 0.74
CA GLY A 181 -7.84 6.54 0.74
C GLY A 181 -6.49 6.74 1.45
N GLU A 182 -5.95 5.73 2.14
CA GLU A 182 -4.89 5.97 3.14
C GLU A 182 -3.44 5.69 2.65
N TRP A 183 -3.22 4.61 1.91
CA TRP A 183 -1.88 4.10 1.63
C TRP A 183 -0.91 5.11 0.99
N GLY A 184 -1.36 5.80 -0.07
CA GLY A 184 -0.50 6.75 -0.80
C GLY A 184 -0.02 7.91 0.07
N GLY A 185 -0.89 8.41 0.95
CA GLY A 185 -0.55 9.48 1.90
C GLY A 185 0.53 9.07 2.90
N SER A 186 0.42 7.87 3.46
CA SER A 186 1.34 7.35 4.49
C SER A 186 2.75 7.11 3.94
N VAL A 187 2.84 6.49 2.74
CA VAL A 187 4.13 6.19 2.09
C VAL A 187 4.83 7.47 1.64
N LEU A 188 4.09 8.39 0.99
CA LEU A 188 4.69 9.64 0.52
C LEU A 188 5.12 10.55 1.65
N LEU A 189 4.34 10.58 2.74
CA LEU A 189 4.74 11.31 3.93
C LEU A 189 6.09 10.82 4.46
N ALA A 190 6.27 9.51 4.59
CA ALA A 190 7.53 8.93 5.03
C ALA A 190 8.69 9.26 4.07
N MET A 191 8.45 9.16 2.75
CA MET A 191 9.47 9.42 1.73
C MET A 191 9.84 10.92 1.61
N GLU A 192 8.89 11.83 1.75
CA GLU A 192 9.10 13.29 1.67
C GLU A 192 9.96 13.81 2.83
N TRP A 193 9.93 13.15 4.00
CA TRP A 193 10.83 13.44 5.13
C TRP A 193 12.22 12.83 4.99
N SER A 194 12.47 11.99 3.98
CA SER A 194 13.79 11.39 3.73
C SER A 194 14.74 12.40 3.10
N ARG A 195 15.76 12.85 3.85
CA ARG A 195 16.88 13.62 3.30
C ARG A 195 17.83 12.69 2.54
N GLY A 196 17.86 12.80 1.22
CA GLY A 196 18.82 12.09 0.37
C GLY A 196 18.28 10.81 -0.29
N ASN A 197 19.04 10.37 -1.32
CA ASN A 197 18.58 9.34 -2.24
C ASN A 197 18.84 7.90 -1.76
N HIS A 198 19.67 7.70 -0.73
CA HIS A 198 20.24 6.39 -0.40
C HIS A 198 19.44 5.52 0.58
N ASN A 199 18.50 6.07 1.34
CA ASN A 199 17.76 5.32 2.39
C ASN A 199 16.24 5.33 2.17
N ARG A 200 15.75 5.68 0.98
CA ARG A 200 14.30 5.79 0.73
C ARG A 200 13.55 4.48 0.80
N GLY A 201 14.17 3.37 0.36
CA GLY A 201 13.59 2.05 0.47
C GLY A 201 13.40 1.63 1.93
N PHE A 202 14.42 1.85 2.77
CA PHE A 202 14.32 1.61 4.21
C PHE A 202 13.24 2.47 4.87
N ILE A 203 13.19 3.76 4.56
CA ILE A 203 12.19 4.69 5.14
C ILE A 203 10.77 4.35 4.66
N ALA A 204 10.58 4.06 3.38
CA ALA A 204 9.29 3.66 2.82
C ALA A 204 8.81 2.28 3.32
N SER A 205 9.71 1.43 3.81
CA SER A 205 9.35 0.12 4.38
C SER A 205 8.73 0.22 5.78
N TRP A 206 8.87 1.34 6.49
CA TRP A 206 8.26 1.52 7.82
C TRP A 206 6.73 1.56 7.79
N PRO A 207 6.06 2.31 6.91
CA PRO A 207 4.61 2.16 6.73
C PRO A 207 4.20 0.73 6.34
N GLN A 208 5.03 0.03 5.54
CA GLN A 208 4.77 -1.36 5.15
C GLN A 208 4.87 -2.35 6.32
N PHE A 209 5.63 -2.04 7.37
CA PHE A 209 5.64 -2.80 8.63
C PHE A 209 4.22 -2.92 9.23
N GLY A 210 3.34 -1.96 8.98
CA GLY A 210 1.97 -1.97 9.49
C GLY A 210 1.16 -3.19 9.07
N ALA A 211 1.40 -3.77 7.89
CA ALA A 211 0.64 -4.93 7.43
C ALA A 211 0.92 -6.20 8.24
N PRO A 212 2.17 -6.69 8.39
CA PRO A 212 2.44 -7.83 9.26
C PRO A 212 2.12 -7.53 10.73
N ALA A 213 2.29 -6.27 11.20
CA ALA A 213 1.92 -5.90 12.56
C ALA A 213 0.41 -5.95 12.79
N GLY A 214 -0.38 -5.44 11.85
CA GLY A 214 -1.84 -5.53 11.90
C GLY A 214 -2.33 -6.97 11.89
N LEU A 215 -1.77 -7.82 11.03
CA LEU A 215 -2.11 -9.24 10.98
C LEU A 215 -1.70 -9.97 12.28
N PHE A 216 -0.54 -9.64 12.86
CA PHE A 216 -0.11 -10.17 14.15
C PHE A 216 -1.11 -9.84 15.26
N LEU A 217 -1.48 -8.57 15.39
CA LEU A 217 -2.44 -8.14 16.39
C LEU A 217 -3.83 -8.75 16.18
N ALA A 218 -4.29 -8.85 14.92
CA ALA A 218 -5.57 -9.46 14.57
C ALA A 218 -5.61 -10.95 14.95
N ASN A 219 -4.58 -11.71 14.55
CA ASN A 219 -4.50 -13.13 14.89
C ASN A 219 -4.25 -13.36 16.38
N GLY A 220 -3.47 -12.50 17.02
CA GLY A 220 -3.27 -12.53 18.47
C GLY A 220 -4.60 -12.31 19.24
N ALA A 221 -5.40 -11.33 18.81
CA ALA A 221 -6.72 -11.10 19.39
C ALA A 221 -7.65 -12.30 19.14
N VAL A 222 -7.70 -12.85 17.93
CA VAL A 222 -8.51 -14.03 17.62
C VAL A 222 -8.07 -15.24 18.46
N LEU A 223 -6.76 -15.48 18.59
CA LEU A 223 -6.23 -16.58 19.42
C LEU A 223 -6.56 -16.39 20.90
N LEU A 224 -6.36 -15.19 21.45
CA LEU A 224 -6.67 -14.88 22.84
C LEU A 224 -8.14 -15.14 23.13
N PHE A 225 -9.05 -14.64 22.29
CA PHE A 225 -10.48 -14.84 22.51
C PHE A 225 -10.95 -16.24 22.11
N SER A 226 -10.25 -16.95 21.23
CA SER A 226 -10.45 -18.38 21.01
C SER A 226 -10.19 -19.17 22.31
N TRP A 227 -9.08 -18.86 22.98
CA TRP A 227 -8.72 -19.51 24.22
C TRP A 227 -9.64 -19.13 25.39
N LEU A 228 -9.96 -17.84 25.55
CA LEU A 228 -10.81 -17.36 26.63
C LEU A 228 -12.28 -17.84 26.51
N SER A 229 -12.79 -17.98 25.31
CA SER A 229 -14.17 -18.38 25.05
C SER A 229 -14.36 -19.89 24.86
N GLY A 230 -13.29 -20.64 24.60
CA GLY A 230 -13.32 -22.09 24.38
C GLY A 230 -14.40 -22.49 23.36
N ASP A 231 -15.34 -23.36 23.77
CA ASP A 231 -16.44 -23.83 22.93
C ASP A 231 -17.42 -22.71 22.53
N GLN A 232 -17.45 -21.60 23.27
CA GLN A 232 -18.29 -20.45 22.99
C GLN A 232 -17.69 -19.50 21.92
N PHE A 233 -16.56 -19.86 21.32
CA PHE A 233 -15.89 -19.01 20.32
C PHE A 233 -16.82 -18.66 19.14
N LEU A 234 -17.56 -19.62 18.60
CA LEU A 234 -18.50 -19.40 17.51
C LEU A 234 -19.75 -18.62 17.92
N VAL A 235 -20.05 -18.53 19.23
CA VAL A 235 -21.21 -17.79 19.75
C VAL A 235 -20.88 -16.32 19.94
N TRP A 236 -19.84 -16.00 20.71
CA TRP A 236 -19.48 -14.63 21.04
C TRP A 236 -17.97 -14.32 20.87
N GLY A 237 -17.09 -15.30 21.05
CA GLY A 237 -15.64 -15.08 21.09
C GLY A 237 -15.08 -14.41 19.82
N TRP A 238 -15.57 -14.76 18.64
CA TRP A 238 -15.13 -14.17 17.37
C TRP A 238 -15.51 -12.69 17.20
N ARG A 239 -16.50 -12.20 17.96
CA ARG A 239 -16.99 -10.83 17.89
C ARG A 239 -16.06 -9.84 18.59
N ILE A 240 -15.43 -10.26 19.69
CA ILE A 240 -14.66 -9.37 20.56
C ILE A 240 -13.46 -8.75 19.83
N PRO A 241 -12.68 -9.46 19.02
CA PRO A 241 -11.61 -8.84 18.21
C PRO A 241 -12.10 -7.67 17.36
N PHE A 242 -13.30 -7.75 16.76
CA PHE A 242 -13.90 -6.65 16.01
C PHE A 242 -14.31 -5.48 16.91
N LEU A 243 -14.86 -5.75 18.09
CA LEU A 243 -15.26 -4.71 19.04
C LEU A 243 -14.06 -3.97 19.64
N ILE A 244 -12.90 -4.62 19.79
CA ILE A 244 -11.66 -3.99 20.25
C ILE A 244 -11.18 -2.91 19.27
N SER A 245 -11.56 -2.95 17.99
CA SER A 245 -11.26 -1.92 17.01
C SER A 245 -11.66 -0.51 17.49
N ILE A 246 -12.66 -0.37 18.34
CA ILE A 246 -13.03 0.94 18.90
C ILE A 246 -11.88 1.55 19.70
N VAL A 247 -11.12 0.73 20.45
CA VAL A 247 -9.94 1.17 21.19
C VAL A 247 -8.83 1.54 20.22
N MET A 248 -8.61 0.72 19.18
CA MET A 248 -7.61 0.99 18.16
C MET A 248 -7.89 2.31 17.42
N VAL A 249 -9.15 2.56 17.08
CA VAL A 249 -9.59 3.84 16.49
C VAL A 249 -9.32 5.00 17.44
N GLY A 250 -9.61 4.85 18.74
CA GLY A 250 -9.30 5.87 19.76
C GLY A 250 -7.81 6.22 19.81
N VAL A 251 -6.93 5.21 19.81
CA VAL A 251 -5.46 5.38 19.75
C VAL A 251 -5.04 6.04 18.45
N GLY A 252 -5.56 5.59 17.31
CA GLY A 252 -5.26 6.17 15.99
C GLY A 252 -5.68 7.63 15.88
N LEU A 253 -6.86 7.99 16.39
CA LEU A 253 -7.34 9.36 16.46
C LEU A 253 -6.45 10.23 17.33
N TRP A 254 -6.09 9.76 18.52
CA TRP A 254 -5.22 10.49 19.43
C TRP A 254 -3.87 10.82 18.78
N ILE A 255 -3.25 9.85 18.11
CA ILE A 255 -2.00 10.01 17.37
C ILE A 255 -2.17 11.03 16.24
N ARG A 256 -3.23 10.89 15.41
CA ARG A 256 -3.47 11.74 14.23
C ARG A 256 -3.85 13.19 14.62
N MET A 257 -4.51 13.40 15.74
CA MET A 257 -4.76 14.76 16.25
C MET A 257 -3.47 15.48 16.64
N GLY A 258 -2.45 14.75 17.10
CA GLY A 258 -1.15 15.30 17.50
C GLY A 258 -0.17 15.60 16.34
N ILE A 259 -0.50 15.22 15.09
CA ILE A 259 0.35 15.47 13.92
C ILE A 259 -0.01 16.82 13.30
N LEU A 260 1.00 17.60 12.96
CA LEU A 260 0.85 18.80 12.15
C LEU A 260 0.65 18.41 10.68
N GLU A 261 -0.12 19.22 9.94
CA GLU A 261 -0.20 19.12 8.49
C GLU A 261 1.20 19.29 7.88
N THR A 262 1.51 18.58 6.77
CA THR A 262 2.84 18.67 6.18
C THR A 262 3.10 20.08 5.63
N PRO A 263 4.32 20.64 5.82
CA PRO A 263 4.66 21.96 5.30
C PRO A 263 4.49 22.08 3.78
N VAL A 264 4.71 21.00 3.05
CA VAL A 264 4.51 20.92 1.60
C VAL A 264 3.04 21.09 1.24
N PHE A 265 2.16 20.45 2.00
CA PHE A 265 0.72 20.54 1.76
C PHE A 265 0.13 21.89 2.22
N GLN A 266 0.58 22.43 3.35
CA GLN A 266 0.20 23.79 3.77
C GLN A 266 0.56 24.82 2.69
N LYS A 267 1.73 24.66 2.04
CA LYS A 267 2.14 25.54 0.95
C LYS A 267 1.25 25.41 -0.28
N ILE A 268 0.82 24.17 -0.63
CA ILE A 268 -0.14 23.94 -1.74
C ILE A 268 -1.50 24.58 -1.43
N LEU A 269 -1.96 24.52 -0.18
CA LEU A 269 -3.20 25.16 0.27
C LEU A 269 -3.09 26.70 0.22
N ASP A 270 -1.98 27.27 0.66
CA ASP A 270 -1.74 28.72 0.70
C ASP A 270 -1.61 29.32 -0.72
N GLU A 271 -1.02 28.56 -1.67
CA GLU A 271 -0.85 28.97 -3.05
C GLU A 271 -2.10 28.74 -3.93
N LYS A 272 -3.19 28.15 -3.38
CA LYS A 272 -4.45 27.83 -4.09
C LYS A 272 -4.24 27.06 -5.42
N ARG A 273 -3.14 26.34 -5.56
CA ARG A 273 -2.82 25.54 -6.74
C ARG A 273 -3.38 24.12 -6.65
N ILE A 274 -4.69 24.04 -6.43
CA ILE A 274 -5.39 22.75 -6.37
C ILE A 274 -5.69 22.31 -7.80
N GLU A 275 -5.08 21.23 -8.26
CA GLU A 275 -5.41 20.62 -9.54
C GLU A 275 -6.83 20.01 -9.50
N ARG A 276 -7.61 20.23 -10.55
CA ARG A 276 -9.05 19.92 -10.56
C ARG A 276 -9.38 18.43 -10.48
N VAL A 277 -8.59 17.51 -11.06
CA VAL A 277 -8.80 16.05 -10.93
C VAL A 277 -7.51 15.25 -11.25
N PRO A 278 -6.59 15.03 -10.29
CA PRO A 278 -5.29 14.39 -10.55
C PRO A 278 -5.39 12.96 -11.12
N VAL A 279 -6.42 12.19 -10.74
CA VAL A 279 -6.59 10.79 -11.16
C VAL A 279 -6.79 10.65 -12.68
N PHE A 280 -7.58 11.52 -13.31
CA PHE A 280 -7.76 11.50 -14.77
C PHE A 280 -6.50 11.92 -15.51
N GLU A 281 -5.75 12.86 -14.94
CA GLU A 281 -4.49 13.33 -15.51
C GLU A 281 -3.42 12.22 -15.51
N VAL A 282 -3.33 11.43 -14.44
CA VAL A 282 -2.47 10.25 -14.36
C VAL A 282 -2.82 9.22 -15.43
N LEU A 283 -4.09 8.88 -15.56
CA LEU A 283 -4.56 7.89 -16.55
C LEU A 283 -4.29 8.36 -17.98
N LYS A 284 -4.32 9.69 -18.22
CA LYS A 284 -4.06 10.28 -19.54
C LYS A 284 -2.56 10.37 -19.86
N ARG A 285 -1.73 10.78 -18.88
CA ARG A 285 -0.29 11.05 -19.10
C ARG A 285 0.61 9.86 -18.83
N GLN A 286 0.27 9.01 -17.83
CA GLN A 286 1.11 7.90 -17.39
C GLN A 286 0.34 6.56 -17.29
N PRO A 287 -0.47 6.17 -18.31
CA PRO A 287 -1.28 4.94 -18.26
C PRO A 287 -0.42 3.68 -18.19
N LYS A 288 0.76 3.69 -18.84
CA LYS A 288 1.72 2.57 -18.81
C LYS A 288 2.23 2.33 -17.40
N GLN A 289 2.62 3.39 -16.68
CA GLN A 289 3.11 3.32 -15.31
C GLN A 289 2.02 2.80 -14.36
N VAL A 290 0.78 3.28 -14.50
CA VAL A 290 -0.35 2.78 -13.71
C VAL A 290 -0.57 1.28 -13.93
N LEU A 291 -0.58 0.83 -15.19
CA LEU A 291 -0.75 -0.59 -15.51
C LEU A 291 0.41 -1.43 -14.99
N LEU A 292 1.66 -1.01 -15.25
CA LEU A 292 2.85 -1.76 -14.81
C LEU A 292 2.93 -1.83 -13.28
N THR A 293 2.63 -0.74 -12.56
CA THR A 293 2.60 -0.75 -11.09
C THR A 293 1.47 -1.60 -10.52
N ALA A 294 0.33 -1.69 -11.18
CA ALA A 294 -0.72 -2.62 -10.81
C ALA A 294 -0.30 -4.08 -11.03
N LEU A 295 0.30 -4.40 -12.17
CA LEU A 295 0.71 -5.77 -12.52
C LEU A 295 1.92 -6.25 -11.71
N LEU A 296 2.92 -5.37 -11.44
CA LEU A 296 4.09 -5.76 -10.65
C LEU A 296 3.70 -6.21 -9.25
N ARG A 297 2.60 -5.74 -8.72
CA ARG A 297 2.13 -6.01 -7.36
C ARG A 297 1.41 -7.36 -7.19
N LEU A 298 1.05 -8.03 -8.29
CA LEU A 298 0.35 -9.31 -8.22
C LEU A 298 1.10 -10.40 -7.42
N PRO A 299 2.45 -10.58 -7.57
CA PRO A 299 3.20 -11.62 -6.84
C PRO A 299 3.34 -11.36 -5.33
N GLU A 300 3.11 -10.14 -4.88
CA GLU A 300 3.04 -9.83 -3.45
C GLU A 300 1.62 -10.07 -2.93
N GLN A 301 0.61 -9.51 -3.63
CA GLN A 301 -0.77 -9.49 -3.19
C GLN A 301 -1.41 -10.89 -3.13
N ALA A 302 -1.43 -11.62 -4.24
CA ALA A 302 -2.12 -12.90 -4.27
C ALA A 302 -1.47 -13.94 -3.34
N PRO A 303 -0.15 -14.21 -3.40
CA PRO A 303 0.49 -15.12 -2.45
C PRO A 303 0.39 -14.65 -1.00
N GLY A 304 0.50 -13.34 -0.73
CA GLY A 304 0.37 -12.79 0.61
C GLY A 304 -0.97 -13.15 1.26
N TYR A 305 -2.09 -13.00 0.53
CA TYR A 305 -3.42 -13.43 1.02
C TYR A 305 -3.60 -14.95 1.02
N ILE A 306 -2.92 -15.69 0.15
CA ILE A 306 -2.94 -17.15 0.18
C ILE A 306 -2.28 -17.66 1.46
N VAL A 307 -1.05 -17.24 1.75
CA VAL A 307 -0.32 -17.73 2.92
C VAL A 307 -0.78 -17.10 4.24
N GLY A 308 -1.39 -15.91 4.22
CA GLY A 308 -1.85 -15.21 5.41
C GLY A 308 -3.34 -15.43 5.76
N THR A 309 -4.19 -15.72 4.77
CA THR A 309 -5.65 -15.81 4.94
C THR A 309 -6.20 -17.16 4.52
N PHE A 310 -5.90 -17.62 3.31
CA PHE A 310 -6.41 -18.90 2.81
C PHE A 310 -5.83 -20.10 3.57
N ILE A 311 -4.68 -19.96 4.22
CA ILE A 311 -4.08 -21.00 5.06
C ILE A 311 -5.02 -21.49 6.17
N PHE A 312 -5.88 -20.63 6.72
CA PHE A 312 -6.85 -21.03 7.72
C PHE A 312 -7.90 -22.00 7.14
N THR A 313 -8.37 -21.73 5.93
CA THR A 313 -9.28 -22.66 5.22
C THR A 313 -8.58 -23.95 4.87
N TYR A 314 -7.44 -23.87 4.18
CA TYR A 314 -6.69 -25.06 3.74
C TYR A 314 -6.24 -25.91 4.94
N GLY A 315 -5.72 -25.28 5.96
CA GLY A 315 -5.25 -25.96 7.17
C GLY A 315 -6.36 -26.67 7.95
N THR A 316 -7.54 -26.05 8.07
CA THR A 316 -8.66 -26.67 8.82
C THR A 316 -9.42 -27.70 7.98
N THR A 317 -9.65 -27.47 6.68
CA THR A 317 -10.51 -28.31 5.85
C THR A 317 -9.74 -29.44 5.13
N VAL A 318 -8.46 -29.21 4.78
CA VAL A 318 -7.65 -30.18 4.02
C VAL A 318 -6.62 -30.88 4.91
N LEU A 319 -5.88 -30.09 5.72
CA LEU A 319 -4.82 -30.64 6.58
C LEU A 319 -5.33 -31.14 7.94
N GLY A 320 -6.58 -30.88 8.32
CA GLY A 320 -7.16 -31.29 9.60
C GLY A 320 -6.52 -30.62 10.83
N MET A 321 -5.82 -29.50 10.65
CA MET A 321 -5.19 -28.77 11.75
C MET A 321 -6.22 -27.99 12.57
N THR A 322 -5.93 -27.82 13.85
CA THR A 322 -6.79 -27.01 14.71
C THR A 322 -6.63 -25.52 14.41
N ARG A 323 -7.70 -24.76 14.65
CA ARG A 323 -7.71 -23.29 14.53
C ARG A 323 -6.55 -22.66 15.29
N ASP A 324 -6.33 -23.05 16.53
CA ASP A 324 -5.34 -22.43 17.42
C ASP A 324 -3.91 -22.74 16.96
N PHE A 325 -3.65 -23.95 16.47
CA PHE A 325 -2.37 -24.30 15.84
C PHE A 325 -2.04 -23.36 14.66
N LEU A 326 -3.01 -23.12 13.77
CA LEU A 326 -2.83 -22.26 12.62
C LEU A 326 -2.62 -20.78 13.03
N LEU A 327 -3.37 -20.31 14.05
CA LEU A 327 -3.20 -18.96 14.58
C LEU A 327 -1.80 -18.75 15.16
N VAL A 328 -1.27 -19.72 15.92
CA VAL A 328 0.11 -19.65 16.47
C VAL A 328 1.15 -19.69 15.34
N ALA A 329 0.96 -20.54 14.32
CA ALA A 329 1.85 -20.58 13.16
C ALA A 329 1.88 -19.25 12.38
N VAL A 330 0.70 -18.63 12.17
CA VAL A 330 0.60 -17.32 11.50
C VAL A 330 1.12 -16.18 12.39
N LEU A 331 1.03 -16.28 13.71
CA LEU A 331 1.71 -15.34 14.60
C LEU A 331 3.23 -15.41 14.46
N ALA A 332 3.81 -16.61 14.38
CA ALA A 332 5.23 -16.78 14.10
C ALA A 332 5.63 -16.24 12.73
N GLN A 333 4.79 -16.50 11.70
CA GLN A 333 4.93 -15.97 10.33
C GLN A 333 5.02 -14.44 10.32
N THR A 334 4.09 -13.77 10.97
CA THR A 334 4.02 -12.32 11.00
C THR A 334 5.14 -11.70 11.83
N ALA A 335 5.55 -12.35 12.92
CA ALA A 335 6.71 -11.93 13.73
C ALA A 335 8.00 -11.93 12.91
N LEU A 336 8.24 -12.95 12.09
CA LEU A 336 9.36 -12.96 11.14
C LEU A 336 9.18 -11.89 10.05
N GLY A 337 7.93 -11.67 9.60
CA GLY A 337 7.58 -10.63 8.61
C GLY A 337 7.95 -9.22 9.07
N PHE A 338 7.78 -8.87 10.36
CA PHE A 338 8.15 -7.56 10.90
C PHE A 338 9.62 -7.23 10.64
N VAL A 339 10.48 -8.19 10.98
CA VAL A 339 11.92 -8.02 10.86
C VAL A 339 12.32 -7.96 9.39
N TRP A 340 11.76 -8.88 8.58
CA TRP A 340 12.19 -9.04 7.20
C TRP A 340 11.77 -7.88 6.29
N VAL A 341 10.59 -7.27 6.49
CA VAL A 341 10.12 -6.16 5.62
C VAL A 341 11.07 -4.97 5.66
N THR A 342 11.58 -4.61 6.83
CA THR A 342 12.52 -3.49 6.99
C THR A 342 13.92 -3.84 6.45
N ILE A 343 14.37 -5.08 6.66
CA ILE A 343 15.61 -5.58 6.07
C ILE A 343 15.53 -5.59 4.56
N ALA A 344 14.43 -6.08 3.97
CA ALA A 344 14.21 -6.10 2.53
C ALA A 344 14.17 -4.66 1.94
N GLY A 345 13.52 -3.72 2.64
CA GLY A 345 13.54 -2.31 2.28
C GLY A 345 14.97 -1.74 2.23
N ARG A 346 15.79 -2.02 3.25
CA ARG A 346 17.20 -1.58 3.29
C ARG A 346 18.07 -2.27 2.24
N LEU A 347 17.91 -3.57 2.05
CA LEU A 347 18.62 -4.31 1.00
C LEU A 347 18.30 -3.76 -0.40
N SER A 348 17.08 -3.29 -0.62
CA SER A 348 16.68 -2.69 -1.90
C SER A 348 17.40 -1.37 -2.19
N ASP A 349 17.83 -0.62 -1.16
CA ASP A 349 18.65 0.57 -1.33
C ASP A 349 20.08 0.23 -1.79
N ILE A 350 20.58 -0.97 -1.43
CA ILE A 350 21.95 -1.45 -1.73
C ILE A 350 21.99 -2.18 -3.09
N ILE A 351 21.10 -3.17 -3.28
CA ILE A 351 21.08 -4.05 -4.46
C ILE A 351 20.43 -3.36 -5.66
N GLY A 352 19.55 -2.38 -5.40
CA GLY A 352 18.64 -1.77 -6.35
C GLY A 352 17.22 -2.32 -6.24
N ARG A 353 16.22 -1.44 -6.22
CA ARG A 353 14.80 -1.81 -5.96
C ARG A 353 14.26 -2.79 -6.99
N LYS A 354 14.51 -2.49 -8.26
CA LYS A 354 14.06 -3.33 -9.38
C LYS A 354 14.65 -4.74 -9.30
N ARG A 355 15.97 -4.87 -9.06
CA ARG A 355 16.65 -6.16 -8.95
C ARG A 355 16.14 -6.97 -7.76
N MET A 356 16.00 -6.32 -6.61
CA MET A 356 15.48 -6.95 -5.39
C MET A 356 14.07 -7.49 -5.61
N PHE A 357 13.18 -6.67 -6.20
CA PHE A 357 11.81 -7.07 -6.49
C PHE A 357 11.72 -8.22 -7.51
N MET A 358 12.52 -8.17 -8.59
CA MET A 358 12.56 -9.25 -9.59
C MET A 358 13.04 -10.58 -8.98
N SER A 359 14.05 -10.55 -8.11
CA SER A 359 14.50 -11.75 -7.38
C SER A 359 13.38 -12.30 -6.49
N GLY A 360 12.61 -11.42 -5.84
CA GLY A 360 11.42 -11.78 -5.07
C GLY A 360 10.35 -12.48 -5.90
N CYS A 361 10.09 -12.01 -7.15
CA CYS A 361 9.16 -12.67 -8.06
C CYS A 361 9.59 -14.11 -8.40
N VAL A 362 10.89 -14.33 -8.68
CA VAL A 362 11.42 -15.68 -8.97
C VAL A 362 11.29 -16.58 -7.75
N ILE A 363 11.70 -16.09 -6.56
CA ILE A 363 11.60 -16.84 -5.31
C ILE A 363 10.14 -17.21 -5.04
N MET A 364 9.20 -16.28 -5.20
CA MET A 364 7.77 -16.51 -4.94
C MET A 364 7.17 -17.53 -5.90
N GLY A 365 7.53 -17.48 -7.18
CA GLY A 365 7.04 -18.44 -8.17
C GLY A 365 7.45 -19.89 -7.84
N ILE A 366 8.68 -20.09 -7.35
CA ILE A 366 9.19 -21.40 -6.92
C ILE A 366 8.58 -21.78 -5.57
N PHE A 367 8.48 -20.82 -4.65
CA PHE A 367 8.03 -21.04 -3.29
C PHE A 367 6.64 -21.64 -3.20
N GLY A 368 5.72 -21.28 -4.11
CA GLY A 368 4.38 -21.84 -4.12
C GLY A 368 4.35 -23.37 -4.18
N PHE A 369 5.22 -23.98 -4.99
CA PHE A 369 5.33 -25.46 -5.09
C PHE A 369 5.94 -26.05 -3.84
N VAL A 370 7.02 -25.46 -3.31
CA VAL A 370 7.69 -25.91 -2.09
C VAL A 370 6.73 -25.81 -0.89
N TYR A 371 6.00 -24.70 -0.79
CA TYR A 371 5.03 -24.44 0.27
C TYR A 371 3.99 -25.56 0.36
N TYR A 372 3.31 -25.87 -0.73
CA TYR A 372 2.30 -26.92 -0.73
C TYR A 372 2.87 -28.34 -0.63
N ALA A 373 4.05 -28.59 -1.19
CA ALA A 373 4.74 -29.88 -1.00
C ALA A 373 5.03 -30.14 0.47
N LEU A 374 5.50 -29.13 1.22
CA LEU A 374 5.78 -29.25 2.65
C LEU A 374 4.49 -29.31 3.49
N LEU A 375 3.46 -28.56 3.17
CA LEU A 375 2.16 -28.64 3.87
C LEU A 375 1.54 -30.05 3.72
N ASN A 376 1.61 -30.63 2.55
CA ASN A 376 1.01 -31.94 2.25
C ASN A 376 1.80 -33.12 2.86
N THR A 377 2.92 -32.88 3.54
CA THR A 377 3.60 -33.92 4.34
C THR A 377 2.76 -34.38 5.53
N MET A 378 1.71 -33.62 5.89
CA MET A 378 0.84 -33.88 7.06
C MET A 378 1.59 -33.93 8.41
N ASN A 379 2.85 -33.52 8.45
CA ASN A 379 3.64 -33.45 9.66
C ASN A 379 3.43 -32.07 10.34
N PRO A 380 2.88 -32.01 11.57
CA PRO A 380 2.59 -30.74 12.23
C PRO A 380 3.81 -29.81 12.40
N VAL A 381 4.99 -30.35 12.65
CA VAL A 381 6.21 -29.55 12.80
C VAL A 381 6.62 -28.95 11.46
N VAL A 382 6.56 -29.73 10.38
CA VAL A 382 6.88 -29.25 9.02
C VAL A 382 5.85 -28.19 8.59
N ILE A 383 4.56 -28.41 8.86
CA ILE A 383 3.48 -27.46 8.56
C ILE A 383 3.74 -26.13 9.33
N PHE A 384 4.00 -26.23 10.64
CA PHE A 384 4.29 -25.05 11.46
C PHE A 384 5.45 -24.22 10.91
N LEU A 385 6.60 -24.87 10.67
CA LEU A 385 7.79 -24.18 10.14
C LEU A 385 7.55 -23.59 8.74
N THR A 386 6.84 -24.32 7.88
CA THR A 386 6.49 -23.86 6.53
C THR A 386 5.64 -22.62 6.57
N VAL A 387 4.60 -22.59 7.43
CA VAL A 387 3.77 -21.41 7.62
C VAL A 387 4.57 -20.26 8.21
N ALA A 388 5.36 -20.53 9.26
CA ALA A 388 6.16 -19.51 9.94
C ALA A 388 7.11 -18.76 8.99
N ILE A 389 7.77 -19.44 8.04
CA ILE A 389 8.72 -18.82 7.11
C ILE A 389 8.05 -18.23 5.84
N SER A 390 6.75 -18.50 5.61
CA SER A 390 6.09 -18.19 4.33
C SER A 390 5.96 -16.69 4.04
N PHE A 391 6.05 -15.81 5.04
CA PHE A 391 6.09 -14.37 4.80
C PHE A 391 7.46 -13.84 4.37
N LEU A 392 8.54 -14.59 4.52
CA LEU A 392 9.86 -14.11 4.08
C LEU A 392 9.89 -13.80 2.57
N PRO A 393 9.41 -14.70 1.67
CA PRO A 393 9.29 -14.38 0.25
C PRO A 393 8.33 -13.22 -0.04
N VAL A 394 7.20 -13.13 0.68
CA VAL A 394 6.23 -12.04 0.53
C VAL A 394 6.84 -10.70 0.92
N MET A 395 7.50 -10.62 2.07
CA MET A 395 8.13 -9.39 2.56
C MET A 395 9.37 -8.99 1.75
N ASN A 396 9.99 -9.93 1.04
CA ASN A 396 11.05 -9.64 0.07
C ASN A 396 10.56 -8.81 -1.13
N LEU A 397 9.29 -8.98 -1.48
CA LEU A 397 8.59 -8.14 -2.47
C LEU A 397 8.06 -6.86 -1.81
N TYR A 398 7.38 -7.00 -0.67
CA TYR A 398 6.63 -5.93 -0.03
C TYR A 398 7.53 -4.80 0.51
N GLY A 399 8.74 -5.12 1.03
CA GLY A 399 9.68 -4.12 1.55
C GLY A 399 10.10 -3.05 0.53
N PRO A 400 10.61 -3.41 -0.65
CA PRO A 400 11.01 -2.46 -1.70
C PRO A 400 9.84 -1.87 -2.48
N GLU A 401 8.66 -2.46 -2.47
CA GLU A 401 7.51 -2.15 -3.30
C GLU A 401 7.07 -0.70 -3.20
N ALA A 402 6.96 -0.15 -1.98
CA ALA A 402 6.47 1.20 -1.75
C ALA A 402 7.34 2.26 -2.45
N ALA A 403 8.67 2.14 -2.32
CA ALA A 403 9.61 3.02 -3.00
C ALA A 403 9.60 2.80 -4.52
N LEU A 404 9.58 1.54 -4.97
CA LEU A 404 9.55 1.18 -6.39
C LEU A 404 8.32 1.77 -7.11
N ILE A 405 7.14 1.67 -6.49
CA ILE A 405 5.91 2.24 -7.05
C ILE A 405 5.95 3.77 -7.02
N ALA A 406 6.29 4.37 -5.88
CA ALA A 406 6.27 5.82 -5.75
C ALA A 406 7.27 6.52 -6.70
N GLU A 407 8.43 5.91 -6.93
CA GLU A 407 9.45 6.43 -7.84
C GLU A 407 9.10 6.29 -9.32
N ALA A 408 8.13 5.44 -9.68
CA ALA A 408 7.68 5.26 -11.06
C ALA A 408 6.87 6.45 -11.60
N PHE A 409 6.41 7.36 -10.73
CA PHE A 409 5.57 8.50 -11.11
C PHE A 409 6.29 9.83 -10.92
N SER A 410 6.01 10.78 -11.85
CA SER A 410 6.50 12.15 -11.74
C SER A 410 5.99 12.85 -10.47
N PRO A 411 6.71 13.83 -9.91
CA PRO A 411 6.38 14.46 -8.62
C PRO A 411 4.93 14.95 -8.51
N ARG A 412 4.39 15.57 -9.57
CA ARG A 412 3.03 16.13 -9.60
C ARG A 412 1.93 15.07 -9.62
N LEU A 413 2.22 13.89 -10.16
CA LEU A 413 1.26 12.80 -10.36
C LEU A 413 1.52 11.61 -9.42
N ARG A 414 2.56 11.70 -8.60
CA ARG A 414 3.06 10.58 -7.77
C ARG A 414 2.03 10.08 -6.78
N TYR A 415 1.33 10.97 -6.09
CA TYR A 415 0.33 10.58 -5.11
C TYR A 415 -0.83 9.82 -5.78
N SER A 416 -1.47 10.43 -6.77
CA SER A 416 -2.60 9.81 -7.47
C SER A 416 -2.19 8.56 -8.24
N GLY A 417 -1.01 8.58 -8.89
CA GLY A 417 -0.49 7.45 -9.68
C GLY A 417 -0.16 6.24 -8.82
N SER A 418 0.60 6.45 -7.75
CA SER A 418 0.97 5.36 -6.83
C SER A 418 -0.26 4.77 -6.12
N SER A 419 -1.19 5.61 -5.67
CA SER A 419 -2.43 5.14 -5.05
C SER A 419 -3.29 4.35 -6.02
N LEU A 420 -3.44 4.81 -7.26
CA LEU A 420 -4.26 4.13 -8.26
C LEU A 420 -3.64 2.77 -8.66
N GLY A 421 -2.34 2.73 -8.97
CA GLY A 421 -1.62 1.49 -9.27
C GLY A 421 -1.74 0.48 -8.13
N TYR A 422 -1.54 0.94 -6.90
CA TYR A 422 -1.66 0.13 -5.69
C TYR A 422 -3.07 -0.46 -5.51
N GLN A 423 -4.12 0.33 -5.68
CA GLN A 423 -5.49 -0.13 -5.45
C GLN A 423 -6.03 -1.00 -6.59
N LEU A 424 -5.61 -0.78 -7.84
CA LEU A 424 -5.97 -1.66 -8.95
C LEU A 424 -5.44 -3.08 -8.76
N ALA A 425 -4.20 -3.25 -8.29
CA ALA A 425 -3.65 -4.55 -7.94
C ALA A 425 -4.48 -5.27 -6.87
N SER A 426 -4.98 -4.52 -5.91
CA SER A 426 -5.78 -5.06 -4.80
C SER A 426 -7.08 -5.70 -5.29
N ILE A 427 -7.76 -5.13 -6.30
CA ILE A 427 -8.95 -5.74 -6.90
C ILE A 427 -8.58 -6.95 -7.75
N ILE A 428 -7.49 -6.87 -8.53
CA ILE A 428 -7.14 -7.91 -9.50
C ILE A 428 -6.60 -9.16 -8.80
N ALA A 429 -5.84 -8.99 -7.71
CA ALA A 429 -5.11 -10.07 -7.07
C ALA A 429 -5.44 -10.27 -5.59
N GLY A 430 -5.46 -9.19 -4.78
CA GLY A 430 -5.62 -9.33 -3.33
C GLY A 430 -6.96 -9.92 -2.90
N GLY A 431 -8.05 -9.32 -3.37
CA GLY A 431 -9.40 -9.76 -3.06
C GLY A 431 -9.76 -11.12 -3.64
N PRO A 432 -9.48 -11.38 -4.93
CA PRO A 432 -9.80 -12.66 -5.54
C PRO A 432 -8.95 -13.83 -5.03
N ALA A 433 -7.74 -13.61 -4.54
CA ALA A 433 -6.80 -14.70 -4.26
C ALA A 433 -7.33 -15.79 -3.31
N PRO A 434 -7.88 -15.50 -2.13
CA PRO A 434 -8.44 -16.54 -1.27
C PRO A 434 -9.66 -17.23 -1.88
N PHE A 435 -10.49 -16.49 -2.63
CA PHE A 435 -11.63 -17.01 -3.36
C PHE A 435 -11.17 -17.99 -4.45
N VAL A 436 -10.23 -17.57 -5.30
CA VAL A 436 -9.67 -18.40 -6.38
C VAL A 436 -8.98 -19.64 -5.81
N ALA A 437 -8.18 -19.49 -4.75
CA ALA A 437 -7.51 -20.61 -4.10
C ALA A 437 -8.52 -21.62 -3.53
N THR A 438 -9.57 -21.14 -2.84
CA THR A 438 -10.64 -22.01 -2.32
C THR A 438 -11.37 -22.73 -3.45
N TRP A 439 -11.72 -22.03 -4.54
CA TRP A 439 -12.38 -22.61 -5.71
C TRP A 439 -11.51 -23.66 -6.41
N LEU A 440 -10.20 -23.38 -6.58
CA LEU A 440 -9.27 -24.33 -7.19
C LEU A 440 -9.16 -25.61 -6.37
N VAL A 441 -9.03 -25.50 -5.05
CA VAL A 441 -8.98 -26.67 -4.17
C VAL A 441 -10.30 -27.44 -4.18
N ALA A 442 -11.44 -26.76 -4.12
CA ALA A 442 -12.75 -27.38 -4.17
C ALA A 442 -13.00 -28.14 -5.50
N LYS A 443 -12.55 -27.56 -6.63
CA LYS A 443 -12.77 -28.15 -7.96
C LYS A 443 -11.81 -29.29 -8.29
N TYR A 444 -10.53 -29.16 -7.95
CA TYR A 444 -9.48 -30.09 -8.39
C TYR A 444 -9.04 -31.04 -7.28
N HIS A 445 -9.51 -30.86 -6.03
CA HIS A 445 -9.10 -31.63 -4.85
C HIS A 445 -7.58 -31.73 -4.70
N SER A 446 -6.87 -30.66 -5.10
CA SER A 446 -5.41 -30.58 -5.12
C SER A 446 -4.94 -29.14 -4.87
N SER A 447 -3.80 -29.00 -4.20
CA SER A 447 -3.12 -27.71 -4.01
C SER A 447 -2.26 -27.28 -5.21
N LEU A 448 -1.97 -28.20 -6.14
CA LEU A 448 -1.12 -27.90 -7.30
C LEU A 448 -1.65 -26.71 -8.15
N PRO A 449 -2.95 -26.61 -8.47
CA PRO A 449 -3.47 -25.44 -9.19
C PRO A 449 -3.25 -24.12 -8.46
N VAL A 450 -3.21 -24.13 -7.13
CA VAL A 450 -2.92 -22.90 -6.33
C VAL A 450 -1.44 -22.53 -6.46
N ALA A 451 -0.53 -23.50 -6.41
CA ALA A 451 0.89 -23.27 -6.68
C ALA A 451 1.14 -22.71 -8.09
N ILE A 452 0.43 -23.26 -9.10
CA ILE A 452 0.47 -22.73 -10.48
C ILE A 452 -0.07 -21.29 -10.55
N TYR A 453 -1.16 -20.98 -9.84
CA TYR A 453 -1.67 -19.61 -9.75
C TYR A 453 -0.63 -18.64 -9.17
N MET A 454 0.07 -19.04 -8.09
CA MET A 454 1.17 -18.26 -7.52
C MET A 454 2.32 -18.06 -8.52
N LEU A 455 2.68 -19.08 -9.30
CA LEU A 455 3.69 -18.97 -10.36
C LEU A 455 3.25 -17.98 -11.45
N VAL A 456 2.01 -18.09 -11.95
CA VAL A 456 1.49 -17.23 -13.03
C VAL A 456 1.52 -15.75 -12.61
N VAL A 457 1.02 -15.41 -11.43
CA VAL A 457 1.06 -14.02 -10.94
C VAL A 457 2.50 -13.54 -10.74
N SER A 458 3.41 -14.43 -10.35
CA SER A 458 4.84 -14.12 -10.20
C SER A 458 5.52 -13.83 -11.54
N ILE A 459 5.20 -14.57 -12.59
CA ILE A 459 5.69 -14.31 -13.95
C ILE A 459 5.17 -12.96 -14.46
N ILE A 460 3.87 -12.68 -14.27
CA ILE A 460 3.28 -11.40 -14.68
C ILE A 460 3.99 -10.23 -13.97
N GLY A 461 4.17 -10.32 -12.66
CA GLY A 461 4.88 -9.29 -11.88
C GLY A 461 6.35 -9.13 -12.29
N LEU A 462 7.04 -10.23 -12.60
CA LEU A 462 8.41 -10.22 -13.10
C LEU A 462 8.51 -9.44 -14.43
N ILE A 463 7.62 -9.75 -15.38
CA ILE A 463 7.56 -9.07 -16.67
C ILE A 463 7.22 -7.58 -16.49
N ALA A 464 6.21 -7.27 -15.69
CA ALA A 464 5.82 -5.89 -15.43
C ALA A 464 6.97 -5.09 -14.79
N THR A 465 7.67 -5.68 -13.83
CA THR A 465 8.85 -5.07 -13.19
C THR A 465 10.00 -4.89 -14.18
N ALA A 466 10.23 -5.86 -15.06
CA ALA A 466 11.27 -5.78 -16.09
C ALA A 466 11.01 -4.62 -17.08
N LEU A 467 9.74 -4.35 -17.42
CA LEU A 467 9.31 -3.28 -18.30
C LEU A 467 9.24 -1.90 -17.62
N LEU A 468 9.26 -1.84 -16.29
CA LEU A 468 9.28 -0.59 -15.53
C LEU A 468 10.69 0.01 -15.54
N GLY A 469 10.81 1.34 -15.63
CA GLY A 469 12.08 2.04 -15.50
C GLY A 469 12.72 1.85 -14.12
N ASP A 470 14.04 1.88 -14.03
CA ASP A 470 14.76 1.87 -12.75
C ASP A 470 15.11 3.31 -12.33
N TYR A 471 14.48 3.74 -11.24
CA TYR A 471 14.66 5.09 -10.67
C TYR A 471 15.42 5.05 -9.33
N THR A 472 16.06 3.92 -9.01
CA THR A 472 16.88 3.77 -7.80
C THR A 472 17.98 4.84 -7.78
N ASN A 473 18.06 5.60 -6.67
CA ASN A 473 19.04 6.69 -6.47
C ASN A 473 18.90 7.92 -7.39
N LYS A 474 17.87 8.02 -8.23
CA LYS A 474 17.59 9.24 -9.00
C LYS A 474 16.95 10.32 -8.12
N ASP A 475 17.12 11.58 -8.47
CA ASP A 475 16.43 12.68 -7.78
C ASP A 475 14.93 12.61 -8.07
N ILE A 476 14.13 12.43 -7.01
CA ILE A 476 12.69 12.35 -7.12
C ILE A 476 12.01 13.71 -7.22
N SER A 477 12.75 14.82 -7.13
CA SER A 477 12.24 16.19 -7.31
C SER A 477 12.21 16.62 -8.78
N GLU A 478 12.98 15.95 -9.65
CA GLU A 478 13.01 16.22 -11.08
C GLU A 478 11.82 15.59 -11.81
N GLU A 479 11.24 16.32 -12.77
CA GLU A 479 10.20 15.78 -13.63
C GLU A 479 10.83 14.79 -14.64
N TYR A 480 10.39 13.55 -14.59
CA TYR A 480 10.71 12.56 -15.62
C TYR A 480 9.79 12.78 -16.81
N GLU A 481 10.26 13.38 -17.86
CA GLU A 481 9.59 13.29 -19.17
C GLU A 481 9.76 11.85 -19.67
N ASN A 482 8.65 11.24 -20.01
CA ASN A 482 8.42 9.91 -20.59
C ASN A 482 9.65 9.18 -21.13
N VAL A 483 10.08 8.09 -20.47
CA VAL A 483 10.90 7.02 -21.05
C VAL A 483 10.03 5.81 -21.31
#